data_fef275910ef073add5805cee539d257a
#
_entry.id   fef275910ef073add5805cee539d257a
#
_cell.length_a   1.000
_cell.length_b   1.000
_cell.length_c   1.000
_cell.angle_alpha   90.00
_cell.angle_beta   90.00
_cell.angle_gamma   90.00
#
_symmetry.space_group_name_H-M   'P 1'
#
loop_
_entity.id
_entity.type
_entity.pdbx_description
1 polymer ?
#
loop_
_entity_poly.entity_id
_entity_poly.type
_entity_poly.pdbx_seq_one_letter_code
_entity_poly.pdbx_strand_id
1 'polypeptide(L)'
;MSVHSSRRQWIQQSSLAFLGLGISFKSMGNEEGIKRITGIENGLVNLGSNENPYGISEKAKQAILDMMSKTNRYPFNVASLDSAKKTLGNYYKVGEDQVLITAGSGEGLAMLARHFNKGNIVTADITFGVLPNTAKKIGTKVIEVPLTKEKVHDLPDMMKAINSETQLVYICNPANPTATILKADELKRFCEEASKKTVVLIDEAYNEFLDNSDSQSMIGLIEKNPNVLVIKTFSKIHAMAGLRIGFIIGHPTLIKKLQPGYFQSSQLAVSVLSLNAAMASLTDEEHRTLCKQKNEAARKYTMDEMKKMGIQFIPSYTNFIFYPVKNYPGEYSADMFDKHKIIMRSNKYSDGQWARVSIGTIDEMKQFIQVIGDPKNNMAAR
;
A
#
# COMPACT_ATOMS: atom_id res chain seq x y z
N MET A 1 -39.98 -25.25 17.88
CA MET A 1 -40.86 -24.69 16.83
C MET A 1 -39.94 -23.89 15.88
N SER A 2 -39.63 -24.46 14.73
CA SER A 2 -38.78 -23.82 13.72
C SER A 2 -39.66 -22.97 12.79
N VAL A 3 -39.41 -21.69 12.77
CA VAL A 3 -40.07 -20.76 11.85
C VAL A 3 -39.37 -20.83 10.51
N HIS A 4 -39.86 -21.62 9.57
CA HIS A 4 -39.48 -21.57 8.17
C HIS A 4 -40.10 -20.34 7.51
N SER A 5 -39.35 -19.27 7.32
CA SER A 5 -39.77 -18.19 6.43
C SER A 5 -39.73 -18.67 4.98
N SER A 6 -40.83 -18.52 4.23
CA SER A 6 -40.93 -18.98 2.85
C SER A 6 -40.05 -18.09 1.95
N ARG A 7 -39.47 -18.67 0.86
CA ARG A 7 -38.72 -17.93 -0.19
C ARG A 7 -39.47 -16.69 -0.69
N ARG A 8 -40.76 -16.69 -0.65
CA ARG A 8 -41.63 -15.58 -1.08
C ARG A 8 -41.64 -14.41 -0.09
N GLN A 9 -41.51 -14.67 1.21
CA GLN A 9 -41.40 -13.64 2.25
C GLN A 9 -40.00 -12.99 2.21
N TRP A 10 -38.96 -13.76 1.93
CA TRP A 10 -37.62 -13.25 1.79
C TRP A 10 -37.50 -12.31 0.57
N ILE A 11 -38.10 -12.67 -0.58
CA ILE A 11 -38.13 -11.84 -1.79
C ILE A 11 -38.96 -10.57 -1.58
N GLN A 12 -40.08 -10.61 -0.84
CA GLN A 12 -40.86 -9.41 -0.53
C GLN A 12 -40.15 -8.46 0.43
N GLN A 13 -39.43 -8.97 1.43
CA GLN A 13 -38.65 -8.14 2.34
C GLN A 13 -37.42 -7.54 1.64
N SER A 14 -36.79 -8.24 0.71
CA SER A 14 -35.71 -7.73 -0.11
C SER A 14 -36.18 -6.64 -1.10
N SER A 15 -37.38 -6.77 -1.67
CA SER A 15 -37.97 -5.80 -2.61
C SER A 15 -38.35 -4.48 -1.94
N LEU A 16 -38.78 -4.50 -0.68
CA LEU A 16 -39.12 -3.31 0.10
C LEU A 16 -37.86 -2.54 0.52
N ALA A 17 -36.70 -3.19 0.67
CA ALA A 17 -35.41 -2.55 0.93
C ALA A 17 -34.88 -1.81 -0.30
N PHE A 18 -35.21 -2.24 -1.53
CA PHE A 18 -34.79 -1.59 -2.77
C PHE A 18 -35.68 -0.38 -3.18
N LEU A 19 -36.92 -0.31 -2.74
CA LEU A 19 -37.81 0.83 -3.03
C LEU A 19 -37.63 2.03 -2.10
N GLY A 20 -36.86 1.89 -1.01
CA GLY A 20 -36.51 2.97 -0.09
C GLY A 20 -35.30 3.82 -0.51
N LEU A 21 -34.56 3.43 -1.56
CA LEU A 21 -33.38 4.12 -2.04
C LEU A 21 -33.66 4.98 -3.30
N GLY A 22 -34.72 5.81 -3.24
CA GLY A 22 -34.90 6.91 -4.14
C GLY A 22 -33.87 8.02 -3.84
N ILE A 23 -32.60 7.76 -4.06
CA ILE A 23 -31.54 8.78 -3.92
C ILE A 23 -31.57 9.64 -5.17
N SER A 24 -32.19 10.80 -5.05
CA SER A 24 -32.09 11.85 -6.06
C SER A 24 -30.63 12.30 -6.14
N PHE A 25 -30.03 12.21 -7.32
CA PHE A 25 -28.64 12.66 -7.62
C PHE A 25 -28.36 14.13 -7.28
N LYS A 26 -29.38 14.92 -6.94
CA LYS A 26 -29.26 16.33 -6.54
C LYS A 26 -28.80 16.56 -5.09
N SER A 27 -28.76 15.52 -4.23
CA SER A 27 -28.36 15.69 -2.81
C SER A 27 -26.89 15.33 -2.52
N MET A 28 -26.09 14.98 -3.53
CA MET A 28 -24.70 14.55 -3.36
C MET A 28 -23.70 15.69 -3.12
N GLY A 29 -24.18 16.94 -2.97
CA GLY A 29 -23.34 18.13 -2.73
C GLY A 29 -23.20 18.56 -1.26
N ASN A 30 -23.82 17.89 -0.30
CA ASN A 30 -23.70 18.22 1.12
C ASN A 30 -22.73 17.29 1.85
N GLU A 31 -21.91 17.85 2.75
CA GLU A 31 -20.97 17.09 3.61
C GLU A 31 -21.62 15.90 4.33
N GLU A 32 -22.90 15.98 4.72
CA GLU A 32 -23.67 14.89 5.30
C GLU A 32 -23.93 13.73 4.31
N GLY A 33 -24.09 14.01 3.02
CA GLY A 33 -24.25 12.98 1.99
C GLY A 33 -22.97 12.19 1.78
N ILE A 34 -21.80 12.84 1.86
CA ILE A 34 -20.49 12.19 1.76
C ILE A 34 -20.24 11.27 2.97
N LYS A 35 -20.61 11.68 4.17
CA LYS A 35 -20.51 10.86 5.41
C LYS A 35 -21.33 9.56 5.33
N ARG A 36 -22.49 9.56 4.65
CA ARG A 36 -23.31 8.36 4.45
C ARG A 36 -22.74 7.38 3.42
N ILE A 37 -22.00 7.86 2.44
CA ILE A 37 -21.40 7.03 1.38
C ILE A 37 -20.10 6.37 1.84
N THR A 38 -19.36 6.97 2.77
CA THR A 38 -18.08 6.45 3.26
C THR A 38 -18.21 5.28 4.25
N GLY A 39 -19.42 4.92 4.68
CA GLY A 39 -19.64 3.81 5.63
C GLY A 39 -18.95 4.00 6.98
N ILE A 40 -18.55 5.23 7.31
CA ILE A 40 -17.95 5.57 8.59
C ILE A 40 -19.10 5.69 9.58
N GLU A 41 -19.21 4.71 10.47
CA GLU A 41 -20.06 4.85 11.66
C GLU A 41 -19.63 6.11 12.41
N ASN A 42 -20.60 6.89 12.89
CA ASN A 42 -20.35 8.12 13.63
C ASN A 42 -19.32 7.85 14.76
N GLY A 43 -18.16 8.53 14.68
CA GLY A 43 -17.09 8.43 15.66
C GLY A 43 -15.99 7.38 15.40
N LEU A 44 -16.04 6.62 14.31
CA LEU A 44 -14.97 5.67 13.95
C LEU A 44 -13.83 6.38 13.21
N VAL A 45 -12.61 6.26 13.72
CA VAL A 45 -11.38 6.78 13.11
C VAL A 45 -10.56 5.62 12.54
N ASN A 46 -10.42 5.55 11.21
CA ASN A 46 -9.72 4.44 10.55
C ASN A 46 -8.26 4.82 10.19
N LEU A 47 -7.32 4.42 11.04
CA LEU A 47 -5.88 4.63 10.88
C LEU A 47 -5.11 3.30 10.73
N GLY A 48 -5.76 2.24 10.22
CA GLY A 48 -5.22 0.88 10.24
C GLY A 48 -4.51 0.41 8.98
N SER A 49 -4.80 1.00 7.81
CA SER A 49 -4.45 0.41 6.50
C SER A 49 -3.58 1.28 5.61
N ASN A 50 -3.01 2.36 6.14
CA ASN A 50 -2.18 3.31 5.37
C ASN A 50 -2.94 3.83 4.15
N GLU A 51 -4.23 4.11 4.31
CA GLU A 51 -5.07 4.71 3.30
C GLU A 51 -4.80 6.22 3.22
N ASN A 52 -5.14 6.82 2.09
CA ASN A 52 -5.10 8.27 1.92
C ASN A 52 -6.50 8.85 2.25
N PRO A 53 -6.65 9.63 3.31
CA PRO A 53 -7.96 10.09 3.78
C PRO A 53 -8.62 11.14 2.87
N TYR A 54 -7.86 11.68 1.91
CA TYR A 54 -8.34 12.78 1.05
C TYR A 54 -9.11 12.32 -0.19
N GLY A 55 -9.19 10.99 -0.42
CA GLY A 55 -9.93 10.42 -1.55
C GLY A 55 -9.22 10.58 -2.89
N ILE A 56 -9.83 10.03 -3.94
CA ILE A 56 -9.32 10.10 -5.32
C ILE A 56 -9.57 11.49 -5.91
N SER A 57 -8.75 11.89 -6.88
CA SER A 57 -8.90 13.19 -7.57
C SER A 57 -10.19 13.28 -8.38
N GLU A 58 -10.66 14.51 -8.65
CA GLU A 58 -11.83 14.72 -9.50
C GLU A 58 -11.61 14.22 -10.94
N LYS A 59 -10.39 14.34 -11.46
CA LYS A 59 -10.03 13.75 -12.78
C LYS A 59 -10.18 12.24 -12.79
N ALA A 60 -9.77 11.56 -11.70
CA ALA A 60 -9.94 10.11 -11.57
C ALA A 60 -11.41 9.71 -11.42
N LYS A 61 -12.22 10.46 -10.69
CA LYS A 61 -13.67 10.24 -10.58
C LYS A 61 -14.35 10.37 -11.93
N GLN A 62 -14.04 11.44 -12.68
CA GLN A 62 -14.59 11.66 -14.01
C GLN A 62 -14.21 10.52 -14.97
N ALA A 63 -12.94 10.07 -14.94
CA ALA A 63 -12.49 8.94 -15.75
C ALA A 63 -13.25 7.64 -15.44
N ILE A 64 -13.64 7.41 -14.17
CA ILE A 64 -14.52 6.29 -13.81
C ILE A 64 -15.89 6.44 -14.48
N LEU A 65 -16.51 7.62 -14.37
CA LEU A 65 -17.83 7.88 -14.92
C LEU A 65 -17.85 7.71 -16.45
N ASP A 66 -16.83 8.20 -17.13
CA ASP A 66 -16.70 8.10 -18.59
C ASP A 66 -16.58 6.64 -19.05
N MET A 67 -16.03 5.78 -18.21
CA MET A 67 -15.83 4.36 -18.51
C MET A 67 -16.98 3.46 -18.07
N MET A 68 -18.01 3.96 -17.37
CA MET A 68 -19.14 3.15 -16.88
C MET A 68 -19.83 2.37 -18.00
N SER A 69 -19.99 2.96 -19.17
CA SER A 69 -20.61 2.31 -20.34
C SER A 69 -19.76 1.18 -20.94
N LYS A 70 -18.50 1.03 -20.52
CA LYS A 70 -17.55 0.02 -21.00
C LYS A 70 -17.34 -1.15 -20.02
N THR A 71 -18.05 -1.16 -18.89
CA THR A 71 -17.88 -2.18 -17.82
C THR A 71 -18.24 -3.60 -18.27
N ASN A 72 -18.98 -3.76 -19.36
CA ASN A 72 -19.28 -5.04 -19.99
C ASN A 72 -18.14 -5.59 -20.89
N ARG A 73 -16.99 -4.90 -20.95
CA ARG A 73 -15.83 -5.29 -21.76
C ARG A 73 -14.61 -5.54 -20.90
N TYR A 74 -13.84 -6.55 -21.27
CA TYR A 74 -12.52 -6.75 -20.69
C TYR A 74 -11.55 -5.63 -21.08
N PRO A 75 -10.57 -5.25 -20.24
CA PRO A 75 -9.64 -4.14 -20.49
C PRO A 75 -8.87 -4.25 -21.82
N PHE A 76 -8.49 -5.46 -22.22
CA PHE A 76 -7.78 -5.70 -23.47
C PHE A 76 -8.66 -5.56 -24.72
N ASN A 77 -9.98 -5.69 -24.59
CA ASN A 77 -10.93 -5.52 -25.71
C ASN A 77 -11.27 -4.05 -26.03
N VAL A 78 -10.88 -3.13 -25.15
CA VAL A 78 -11.11 -1.69 -25.32
C VAL A 78 -9.82 -0.88 -25.34
N ALA A 79 -8.69 -1.55 -25.62
CA ALA A 79 -7.33 -0.99 -25.68
C ALA A 79 -6.89 -0.24 -24.41
N SER A 80 -7.62 -0.37 -23.29
CA SER A 80 -7.30 0.34 -22.04
C SER A 80 -5.99 -0.14 -21.43
N LEU A 81 -5.67 -1.44 -21.57
CA LEU A 81 -4.45 -2.02 -21.01
C LEU A 81 -3.20 -1.48 -21.70
N ASP A 82 -3.17 -1.48 -23.04
CA ASP A 82 -2.03 -1.00 -23.81
C ASP A 82 -1.88 0.51 -23.69
N SER A 83 -2.99 1.26 -23.70
CA SER A 83 -2.99 2.70 -23.44
C SER A 83 -2.41 3.01 -22.06
N ALA A 84 -2.76 2.23 -21.03
CA ALA A 84 -2.24 2.41 -19.68
C ALA A 84 -0.72 2.10 -19.60
N LYS A 85 -0.24 1.03 -20.26
CA LYS A 85 1.20 0.73 -20.34
C LYS A 85 1.97 1.86 -21.02
N LYS A 86 1.45 2.38 -22.13
CA LYS A 86 2.05 3.52 -22.83
C LYS A 86 2.08 4.78 -21.96
N THR A 87 1.00 5.07 -21.23
CA THR A 87 0.92 6.21 -20.34
C THR A 87 1.94 6.09 -19.19
N LEU A 88 2.03 4.90 -18.56
CA LEU A 88 3.03 4.61 -17.52
C LEU A 88 4.45 4.69 -18.07
N GLY A 89 4.70 4.09 -19.25
CA GLY A 89 6.00 4.14 -19.91
C GLY A 89 6.46 5.57 -20.15
N ASN A 90 5.59 6.42 -20.70
CA ASN A 90 5.89 7.84 -20.92
C ASN A 90 6.17 8.59 -19.61
N TYR A 91 5.38 8.35 -18.56
CA TYR A 91 5.52 9.03 -17.28
C TYR A 91 6.84 8.67 -16.59
N TYR A 92 7.20 7.38 -16.56
CA TYR A 92 8.43 6.90 -15.93
C TYR A 92 9.63 6.86 -16.88
N LYS A 93 9.48 7.30 -18.13
CA LYS A 93 10.52 7.32 -19.17
C LYS A 93 11.11 5.92 -19.44
N VAL A 94 10.23 4.93 -19.54
CA VAL A 94 10.54 3.53 -19.86
C VAL A 94 9.68 3.03 -21.04
N GLY A 95 10.06 1.92 -21.66
CA GLY A 95 9.26 1.29 -22.72
C GLY A 95 7.94 0.70 -22.18
N GLU A 96 6.90 0.64 -23.00
CA GLU A 96 5.64 -0.01 -22.62
C GLU A 96 5.80 -1.52 -22.36
N ASP A 97 6.78 -2.17 -23.00
CA ASP A 97 7.19 -3.55 -22.78
C ASP A 97 7.94 -3.79 -21.46
N GLN A 98 8.36 -2.72 -20.80
CA GLN A 98 8.93 -2.74 -19.44
C GLN A 98 7.87 -2.69 -18.34
N VAL A 99 6.58 -2.49 -18.68
CA VAL A 99 5.49 -2.29 -17.72
C VAL A 99 4.59 -3.52 -17.64
N LEU A 100 4.35 -4.00 -16.42
CA LEU A 100 3.39 -5.05 -16.09
C LEU A 100 2.36 -4.53 -15.10
N ILE A 101 1.12 -4.32 -15.53
CA ILE A 101 0.04 -3.78 -14.70
C ILE A 101 -0.58 -4.90 -13.86
N THR A 102 -0.80 -4.67 -12.57
CA THR A 102 -1.31 -5.66 -11.61
C THR A 102 -2.58 -5.18 -10.89
N ALA A 103 -3.38 -6.11 -10.37
CA ALA A 103 -4.56 -5.82 -9.56
C ALA A 103 -4.15 -5.35 -8.13
N GLY A 104 -3.38 -4.25 -8.07
CA GLY A 104 -2.67 -3.75 -6.90
C GLY A 104 -1.29 -4.38 -6.74
N SER A 105 -0.38 -3.67 -6.05
CA SER A 105 0.96 -4.19 -5.79
C SER A 105 0.96 -5.48 -4.97
N GLY A 106 -0.03 -5.67 -4.09
CA GLY A 106 -0.14 -6.90 -3.29
C GLY A 106 -0.31 -8.16 -4.14
N GLU A 107 -1.10 -8.09 -5.22
CA GLU A 107 -1.22 -9.20 -6.18
C GLU A 107 0.10 -9.39 -6.95
N GLY A 108 0.72 -8.31 -7.41
CA GLY A 108 2.05 -8.37 -8.06
C GLY A 108 3.11 -9.02 -7.16
N LEU A 109 3.16 -8.68 -5.88
CA LEU A 109 4.04 -9.31 -4.89
C LEU A 109 3.77 -10.81 -4.71
N ALA A 110 2.49 -11.20 -4.64
CA ALA A 110 2.11 -12.61 -4.53
C ALA A 110 2.44 -13.40 -5.79
N MET A 111 2.29 -12.79 -6.98
CA MET A 111 2.70 -13.37 -8.26
C MET A 111 4.22 -13.59 -8.30
N LEU A 112 5.01 -12.60 -7.90
CA LEU A 112 6.47 -12.71 -7.86
C LEU A 112 6.93 -13.81 -6.88
N ALA A 113 6.30 -13.93 -5.71
CA ALA A 113 6.59 -15.01 -4.77
C ALA A 113 6.35 -16.40 -5.39
N ARG A 114 5.28 -16.56 -6.19
CA ARG A 114 5.00 -17.82 -6.90
C ARG A 114 5.97 -18.07 -8.05
N HIS A 115 6.41 -17.01 -8.74
CA HIS A 115 7.36 -17.14 -9.85
C HIS A 115 8.75 -17.55 -9.37
N PHE A 116 9.24 -16.94 -8.29
CA PHE A 116 10.57 -17.19 -7.73
C PHE A 116 10.57 -18.24 -6.60
N ASN A 117 9.91 -19.39 -6.83
CA ASN A 117 9.69 -20.41 -5.80
C ASN A 117 10.67 -21.60 -5.84
N LYS A 118 11.65 -21.63 -6.75
CA LYS A 118 12.56 -22.77 -6.95
C LYS A 118 13.85 -22.72 -6.11
N GLY A 119 13.93 -21.81 -5.15
CA GLY A 119 15.10 -21.63 -4.29
C GLY A 119 14.73 -20.92 -3.01
N ASN A 120 15.48 -19.87 -2.66
CA ASN A 120 15.14 -19.05 -1.51
C ASN A 120 14.94 -17.57 -1.89
N ILE A 121 14.26 -16.85 -0.99
CA ILE A 121 14.03 -15.41 -1.07
C ILE A 121 14.71 -14.77 0.13
N VAL A 122 15.50 -13.71 -0.09
CA VAL A 122 16.13 -12.92 0.97
C VAL A 122 15.31 -11.65 1.20
N THR A 123 14.97 -11.35 2.46
CA THR A 123 14.28 -10.11 2.84
C THR A 123 14.59 -9.74 4.29
N ALA A 124 14.14 -8.56 4.75
CA ALA A 124 14.21 -8.23 6.17
C ALA A 124 13.16 -9.01 6.98
N ASP A 125 13.47 -9.29 8.25
CA ASP A 125 12.58 -10.00 9.20
C ASP A 125 11.31 -9.20 9.50
N ILE A 126 11.40 -7.86 9.47
CA ILE A 126 10.27 -6.94 9.64
C ILE A 126 10.10 -6.14 8.35
N THR A 127 9.20 -6.58 7.48
CA THR A 127 8.88 -5.95 6.19
C THR A 127 7.40 -6.13 5.84
N PHE A 128 6.96 -5.59 4.68
CA PHE A 128 5.60 -5.80 4.20
C PHE A 128 5.38 -7.27 3.81
N GLY A 129 4.51 -7.93 4.55
CA GLY A 129 4.45 -9.39 4.61
C GLY A 129 3.84 -10.11 3.40
N VAL A 130 3.26 -9.43 2.39
CA VAL A 130 2.55 -10.12 1.30
C VAL A 130 3.45 -11.10 0.55
N LEU A 131 4.62 -10.64 0.11
CA LEU A 131 5.56 -11.49 -0.62
C LEU A 131 6.14 -12.61 0.27
N PRO A 132 6.78 -12.31 1.42
CA PRO A 132 7.38 -13.36 2.24
C PRO A 132 6.35 -14.37 2.80
N ASN A 133 5.16 -13.90 3.19
CA ASN A 133 4.11 -14.80 3.68
C ASN A 133 3.55 -15.70 2.57
N THR A 134 3.40 -15.18 1.34
CA THR A 134 3.00 -16.00 0.19
C THR A 134 4.07 -17.06 -0.09
N ALA A 135 5.35 -16.68 -0.10
CA ALA A 135 6.46 -17.58 -0.33
C ALA A 135 6.50 -18.71 0.72
N LYS A 136 6.42 -18.37 2.01
CA LYS A 136 6.36 -19.35 3.10
C LYS A 136 5.16 -20.29 2.96
N LYS A 137 3.98 -19.77 2.62
CA LYS A 137 2.74 -20.54 2.46
C LYS A 137 2.82 -21.59 1.35
N ILE A 138 3.58 -21.32 0.29
CA ILE A 138 3.79 -22.26 -0.82
C ILE A 138 5.05 -23.13 -0.67
N GLY A 139 5.71 -23.07 0.49
CA GLY A 139 6.88 -23.90 0.82
C GLY A 139 8.22 -23.33 0.35
N THR A 140 8.28 -22.09 -0.15
CA THR A 140 9.54 -21.44 -0.53
C THR A 140 10.29 -20.99 0.74
N LYS A 141 11.57 -21.31 0.83
CA LYS A 141 12.43 -20.86 1.92
C LYS A 141 12.60 -19.34 1.88
N VAL A 142 12.35 -18.66 2.99
CA VAL A 142 12.60 -17.23 3.15
C VAL A 142 13.71 -17.04 4.17
N ILE A 143 14.79 -16.36 3.76
CA ILE A 143 15.90 -15.96 4.63
C ILE A 143 15.58 -14.57 5.12
N GLU A 144 15.24 -14.46 6.39
CA GLU A 144 14.88 -13.19 7.04
C GLU A 144 16.10 -12.62 7.75
N VAL A 145 16.55 -11.46 7.30
CA VAL A 145 17.70 -10.74 7.85
C VAL A 145 17.21 -9.71 8.88
N PRO A 146 17.73 -9.70 10.10
CA PRO A 146 17.37 -8.74 11.11
C PRO A 146 17.58 -7.30 10.63
N LEU A 147 16.69 -6.39 11.04
CA LEU A 147 16.88 -4.96 10.83
C LEU A 147 18.01 -4.41 11.69
N THR A 148 18.59 -3.27 11.31
CA THR A 148 19.51 -2.50 12.18
C THR A 148 18.79 -2.05 13.47
N LYS A 149 19.55 -1.51 14.44
CA LYS A 149 18.97 -0.93 15.66
C LYS A 149 17.99 0.22 15.38
N GLU A 150 18.23 0.95 14.30
CA GLU A 150 17.38 2.05 13.81
C GLU A 150 16.16 1.57 13.02
N LYS A 151 15.93 0.24 12.95
CA LYS A 151 14.85 -0.38 12.18
C LYS A 151 14.93 -0.12 10.67
N VAL A 152 16.13 -0.01 10.14
CA VAL A 152 16.42 0.10 8.70
C VAL A 152 16.86 -1.26 8.16
N HIS A 153 16.61 -1.56 6.91
CA HIS A 153 17.12 -2.76 6.24
C HIS A 153 18.66 -2.80 6.32
N ASP A 154 19.22 -3.92 6.81
CA ASP A 154 20.68 -4.13 6.87
C ASP A 154 21.18 -4.66 5.52
N LEU A 155 21.48 -3.73 4.60
CA LEU A 155 21.94 -4.09 3.25
C LEU A 155 23.23 -4.94 3.24
N PRO A 156 24.26 -4.66 4.09
CA PRO A 156 25.43 -5.52 4.23
C PRO A 156 25.08 -6.97 4.60
N ASP A 157 24.23 -7.19 5.59
CA ASP A 157 23.85 -8.54 6.01
C ASP A 157 22.90 -9.21 5.01
N MET A 158 22.01 -8.45 4.36
CA MET A 158 21.23 -8.95 3.23
C MET A 158 22.12 -9.41 2.08
N MET A 159 23.20 -8.70 1.76
CA MET A 159 24.17 -9.10 0.73
C MET A 159 24.91 -10.42 1.08
N LYS A 160 25.26 -10.63 2.35
CA LYS A 160 25.86 -11.87 2.85
C LYS A 160 24.88 -13.05 2.80
N ALA A 161 23.59 -12.80 2.99
CA ALA A 161 22.54 -13.83 2.96
C ALA A 161 22.26 -14.36 1.54
N ILE A 162 22.64 -13.61 0.48
CA ILE A 162 22.51 -14.06 -0.91
C ILE A 162 23.46 -15.24 -1.18
N ASN A 163 22.92 -16.36 -1.64
CA ASN A 163 23.67 -17.56 -2.00
C ASN A 163 23.25 -18.09 -3.40
N SER A 164 23.81 -19.21 -3.84
CA SER A 164 23.56 -19.79 -5.17
C SER A 164 22.10 -20.22 -5.40
N GLU A 165 21.32 -20.41 -4.33
CA GLU A 165 19.89 -20.78 -4.42
C GLU A 165 18.98 -19.55 -4.36
N THR A 166 19.51 -18.34 -4.12
CA THR A 166 18.69 -17.13 -4.00
C THR A 166 18.12 -16.74 -5.34
N GLN A 167 16.79 -16.71 -5.43
CA GLN A 167 16.04 -16.37 -6.64
C GLN A 167 15.57 -14.90 -6.63
N LEU A 168 15.36 -14.34 -5.43
CA LEU A 168 14.83 -12.99 -5.28
C LEU A 168 15.34 -12.37 -3.97
N VAL A 169 15.74 -11.11 -4.05
CA VAL A 169 15.87 -10.23 -2.88
C VAL A 169 14.72 -9.24 -2.89
N TYR A 170 14.01 -9.10 -1.77
CA TYR A 170 12.89 -8.18 -1.61
C TYR A 170 13.20 -7.08 -0.61
N ILE A 171 13.08 -5.83 -1.03
CA ILE A 171 13.30 -4.62 -0.21
C ILE A 171 12.10 -3.69 -0.37
N CYS A 172 11.45 -3.33 0.75
CA CYS A 172 10.41 -2.31 0.80
C CYS A 172 11.04 -0.97 1.19
N ASN A 173 11.04 0.01 0.28
CA ASN A 173 11.68 1.31 0.52
C ASN A 173 10.90 2.48 -0.11
N PRO A 174 10.32 3.40 0.69
CA PRO A 174 10.31 3.44 2.16
C PRO A 174 9.62 2.22 2.80
N ALA A 175 10.12 1.81 3.97
CA ALA A 175 9.80 0.54 4.59
C ALA A 175 8.43 0.51 5.29
N ASN A 176 7.71 -0.59 5.17
CA ASN A 176 6.49 -0.89 5.92
C ASN A 176 6.72 -2.18 6.73
N PRO A 177 6.61 -2.17 8.07
CA PRO A 177 5.92 -1.17 8.90
C PRO A 177 6.80 -0.08 9.52
N THR A 178 8.10 -0.09 9.34
CA THR A 178 9.03 0.75 10.13
C THR A 178 9.04 2.22 9.74
N ALA A 179 8.49 2.58 8.56
CA ALA A 179 8.48 3.93 8.01
C ALA A 179 9.86 4.53 7.69
N THR A 180 10.92 3.73 7.79
CA THR A 180 12.31 4.13 7.52
C THR A 180 12.60 4.22 6.03
N ILE A 181 13.72 4.87 5.70
CA ILE A 181 14.22 4.98 4.33
C ILE A 181 15.70 4.61 4.28
N LEU A 182 16.10 3.94 3.22
CA LEU A 182 17.49 3.73 2.86
C LEU A 182 18.04 4.95 2.14
N LYS A 183 19.33 5.24 2.30
CA LYS A 183 19.99 6.25 1.47
C LYS A 183 20.02 5.77 0.00
N ALA A 184 19.64 6.66 -0.92
CA ALA A 184 19.52 6.31 -2.33
C ALA A 184 20.81 5.69 -2.90
N ASP A 185 21.97 6.27 -2.59
CA ASP A 185 23.27 5.79 -3.10
C ASP A 185 23.65 4.42 -2.52
N GLU A 186 23.29 4.14 -1.27
CA GLU A 186 23.53 2.83 -0.65
C GLU A 186 22.64 1.75 -1.28
N LEU A 187 21.34 2.05 -1.45
CA LEU A 187 20.41 1.15 -2.12
C LEU A 187 20.77 0.92 -3.58
N LYS A 188 21.18 1.97 -4.29
CA LYS A 188 21.65 1.88 -5.68
C LYS A 188 22.83 0.92 -5.81
N ARG A 189 23.90 1.11 -5.01
CA ARG A 189 25.06 0.21 -5.02
C ARG A 189 24.69 -1.22 -4.67
N PHE A 190 23.81 -1.40 -3.69
CA PHE A 190 23.29 -2.73 -3.36
C PHE A 190 22.57 -3.38 -4.56
N CYS A 191 21.68 -2.65 -5.23
CA CYS A 191 20.97 -3.15 -6.42
C CYS A 191 21.94 -3.52 -7.54
N GLU A 192 22.93 -2.69 -7.83
CA GLU A 192 23.95 -2.93 -8.87
C GLU A 192 24.78 -4.21 -8.58
N GLU A 193 25.12 -4.47 -7.32
CA GLU A 193 25.89 -5.66 -6.96
C GLU A 193 25.01 -6.93 -6.80
N ALA A 194 23.87 -6.82 -6.14
CA ALA A 194 22.98 -7.97 -5.92
C ALA A 194 22.35 -8.47 -7.23
N SER A 195 22.04 -7.56 -8.17
CA SER A 195 21.43 -7.93 -9.45
C SER A 195 22.36 -8.74 -10.38
N LYS A 196 23.67 -8.75 -10.12
CA LYS A 196 24.62 -9.65 -10.78
C LYS A 196 24.43 -11.13 -10.36
N LYS A 197 23.82 -11.37 -9.21
CA LYS A 197 23.68 -12.70 -8.60
C LYS A 197 22.25 -13.23 -8.65
N THR A 198 21.25 -12.33 -8.52
CA THR A 198 19.84 -12.70 -8.37
C THR A 198 18.93 -11.57 -8.81
N VAL A 199 17.61 -11.79 -8.83
CA VAL A 199 16.65 -10.70 -9.04
C VAL A 199 16.50 -9.87 -7.77
N VAL A 200 16.47 -8.52 -7.93
CA VAL A 200 16.26 -7.57 -6.83
C VAL A 200 14.95 -6.83 -7.07
N LEU A 201 14.01 -6.96 -6.16
CA LEU A 201 12.73 -6.27 -6.17
C LEU A 201 12.71 -5.16 -5.14
N ILE A 202 12.46 -3.93 -5.61
CA ILE A 202 12.25 -2.78 -4.75
C ILE A 202 10.75 -2.42 -4.75
N ASP A 203 10.13 -2.48 -3.58
CA ASP A 203 8.74 -2.04 -3.38
C ASP A 203 8.73 -0.55 -3.00
N GLU A 204 8.34 0.27 -3.96
CA GLU A 204 8.29 1.73 -3.85
C GLU A 204 6.88 2.26 -3.57
N ALA A 205 6.05 1.50 -2.86
CA ALA A 205 4.65 1.89 -2.60
C ALA A 205 4.49 3.24 -1.89
N TYR A 206 5.51 3.74 -1.22
CA TYR A 206 5.50 5.01 -0.47
C TYR A 206 6.46 6.06 -1.03
N ASN A 207 7.10 5.80 -2.15
CA ASN A 207 8.13 6.67 -2.73
C ASN A 207 7.60 8.07 -3.05
N GLU A 208 6.35 8.21 -3.52
CA GLU A 208 5.75 9.49 -3.87
C GLU A 208 5.50 10.43 -2.68
N PHE A 209 5.62 9.95 -1.43
CA PHE A 209 5.58 10.81 -0.24
C PHE A 209 6.91 11.54 0.02
N LEU A 210 7.98 11.17 -0.67
CA LEU A 210 9.30 11.79 -0.55
C LEU A 210 9.41 13.07 -1.38
N ASP A 211 10.22 14.04 -0.92
CA ASP A 211 10.41 15.30 -1.65
C ASP A 211 11.19 15.12 -2.95
N ASN A 212 12.12 14.19 -2.95
CA ASN A 212 13.00 13.85 -4.07
C ASN A 212 12.70 12.43 -4.59
N SER A 213 11.43 12.08 -4.77
CA SER A 213 10.96 10.73 -5.13
C SER A 213 11.67 10.15 -6.35
N ASP A 214 11.95 10.96 -7.37
CA ASP A 214 12.61 10.51 -8.60
C ASP A 214 14.06 10.08 -8.36
N SER A 215 14.82 10.83 -7.56
CA SER A 215 16.21 10.47 -7.23
C SER A 215 16.32 9.30 -6.26
N GLN A 216 15.25 9.00 -5.53
CA GLN A 216 15.16 7.86 -4.61
C GLN A 216 14.65 6.59 -5.30
N SER A 217 14.09 6.69 -6.52
CA SER A 217 13.57 5.55 -7.25
C SER A 217 14.67 4.74 -7.93
N MET A 218 14.54 3.42 -7.90
CA MET A 218 15.48 2.49 -8.57
C MET A 218 15.08 2.19 -10.03
N ILE A 219 14.04 2.83 -10.57
CA ILE A 219 13.63 2.67 -11.99
C ILE A 219 14.77 3.01 -12.93
N GLY A 220 15.54 4.06 -12.66
CA GLY A 220 16.69 4.47 -13.48
C GLY A 220 17.83 3.45 -13.58
N LEU A 221 17.82 2.38 -12.77
CA LEU A 221 18.81 1.30 -12.82
C LEU A 221 18.47 0.21 -13.82
N ILE A 222 17.20 0.04 -14.17
CA ILE A 222 16.64 -1.15 -14.84
C ILE A 222 17.31 -1.41 -16.19
N GLU A 223 17.57 -0.36 -16.96
CA GLU A 223 18.18 -0.50 -18.30
C GLU A 223 19.56 -1.16 -18.24
N LYS A 224 20.37 -0.79 -17.24
CA LYS A 224 21.75 -1.32 -17.07
C LYS A 224 21.80 -2.57 -16.18
N ASN A 225 20.75 -2.83 -15.42
CA ASN A 225 20.65 -3.93 -14.46
C ASN A 225 19.35 -4.72 -14.70
N PRO A 226 19.32 -5.63 -15.69
CA PRO A 226 18.09 -6.30 -16.14
C PRO A 226 17.43 -7.21 -15.10
N ASN A 227 18.10 -7.48 -13.97
CA ASN A 227 17.55 -8.22 -12.84
C ASN A 227 16.98 -7.30 -11.74
N VAL A 228 16.90 -5.98 -11.94
CA VAL A 228 16.20 -5.06 -11.02
C VAL A 228 14.74 -4.93 -11.44
N LEU A 229 13.85 -5.08 -10.47
CA LEU A 229 12.40 -4.82 -10.58
C LEU A 229 12.00 -3.74 -9.60
N VAL A 230 11.09 -2.87 -10.02
CA VAL A 230 10.43 -1.91 -9.14
C VAL A 230 8.92 -2.17 -9.17
N ILE A 231 8.29 -2.30 -8.01
CA ILE A 231 6.83 -2.39 -7.89
C ILE A 231 6.26 -1.13 -7.26
N LYS A 232 5.17 -0.62 -7.83
CA LYS A 232 4.47 0.59 -7.40
C LYS A 232 2.97 0.36 -7.30
N THR A 233 2.26 1.28 -6.62
CA THR A 233 0.82 1.14 -6.38
C THR A 233 0.11 2.48 -6.47
N PHE A 234 -1.14 2.46 -6.91
CA PHE A 234 -2.06 3.60 -6.81
C PHE A 234 -2.83 3.63 -5.47
N SER A 235 -2.58 2.68 -4.58
CA SER A 235 -3.32 2.57 -3.31
C SER A 235 -3.00 3.68 -2.31
N LYS A 236 -1.84 4.35 -2.41
CA LYS A 236 -1.31 5.25 -1.37
C LYS A 236 -1.51 6.72 -1.75
N ILE A 237 -0.55 7.37 -2.38
CA ILE A 237 -0.66 8.81 -2.72
C ILE A 237 -1.88 9.12 -3.59
N HIS A 238 -2.25 8.21 -4.49
CA HIS A 238 -3.40 8.35 -5.39
C HIS A 238 -4.77 8.03 -4.78
N ALA A 239 -4.81 7.59 -3.52
CA ALA A 239 -6.03 7.23 -2.77
C ALA A 239 -6.91 6.15 -3.41
N MET A 240 -6.32 5.20 -4.17
CA MET A 240 -7.04 4.18 -4.93
C MET A 240 -6.95 2.79 -4.31
N ALA A 241 -6.85 2.68 -2.98
CA ALA A 241 -6.72 1.38 -2.31
C ALA A 241 -7.86 0.41 -2.68
N GLY A 242 -9.10 0.90 -2.77
CA GLY A 242 -10.27 0.12 -3.16
C GLY A 242 -10.35 -0.24 -4.64
N LEU A 243 -9.69 0.49 -5.52
CA LEU A 243 -9.71 0.24 -6.98
C LEU A 243 -8.75 -0.86 -7.42
N ARG A 244 -7.86 -1.31 -6.57
CA ARG A 244 -6.94 -2.43 -6.81
C ARG A 244 -6.12 -2.30 -8.08
N ILE A 245 -5.24 -1.30 -8.15
CA ILE A 245 -4.37 -1.06 -9.29
C ILE A 245 -2.93 -0.79 -8.83
N GLY A 246 -1.97 -1.42 -9.50
CA GLY A 246 -0.53 -1.28 -9.30
C GLY A 246 0.21 -1.72 -10.55
N PHE A 247 1.52 -1.68 -10.54
CA PHE A 247 2.33 -2.12 -11.67
C PHE A 247 3.76 -2.44 -11.24
N ILE A 248 4.42 -3.24 -12.09
CA ILE A 248 5.84 -3.58 -11.98
C ILE A 248 6.55 -2.97 -13.18
N ILE A 249 7.72 -2.37 -12.95
CA ILE A 249 8.64 -1.95 -14.00
C ILE A 249 9.89 -2.83 -13.94
N GLY A 250 10.32 -3.34 -15.09
CA GLY A 250 11.50 -4.19 -15.21
C GLY A 250 12.06 -4.18 -16.62
N HIS A 251 13.22 -4.77 -16.80
CA HIS A 251 13.78 -4.95 -18.14
C HIS A 251 12.88 -5.85 -19.00
N PRO A 252 12.69 -5.59 -20.32
CA PRO A 252 11.77 -6.33 -21.18
C PRO A 252 11.95 -7.84 -21.14
N THR A 253 13.20 -8.31 -21.05
CA THR A 253 13.51 -9.75 -20.97
C THR A 253 12.97 -10.39 -19.69
N LEU A 254 12.99 -9.67 -18.55
CA LEU A 254 12.47 -10.18 -17.30
C LEU A 254 10.94 -10.07 -17.25
N ILE A 255 10.37 -8.97 -17.71
CA ILE A 255 8.92 -8.78 -17.84
C ILE A 255 8.32 -9.90 -18.71
N LYS A 256 8.95 -10.24 -19.84
CA LYS A 256 8.51 -11.34 -20.70
C LYS A 256 8.49 -12.70 -19.97
N LYS A 257 9.45 -12.97 -19.10
CA LYS A 257 9.48 -14.20 -18.27
C LYS A 257 8.35 -14.24 -17.24
N LEU A 258 7.93 -13.07 -16.71
CA LEU A 258 6.85 -12.96 -15.73
C LEU A 258 5.46 -13.08 -16.37
N GLN A 259 5.31 -12.78 -17.65
CA GLN A 259 4.02 -12.73 -18.36
C GLN A 259 3.13 -13.95 -18.20
N PRO A 260 3.61 -15.22 -18.28
CA PRO A 260 2.73 -16.37 -18.13
C PRO A 260 2.00 -16.41 -16.76
N GLY A 261 2.72 -16.13 -15.66
CA GLY A 261 2.11 -16.02 -14.33
C GLY A 261 1.18 -14.83 -14.18
N TYR A 262 1.55 -13.70 -14.77
CA TYR A 262 0.74 -12.48 -14.83
C TYR A 262 -0.58 -12.72 -15.58
N PHE A 263 -0.55 -13.34 -16.75
CA PHE A 263 -1.75 -13.61 -17.53
C PHE A 263 -2.77 -14.43 -16.74
N GLN A 264 -2.28 -15.41 -15.99
CA GLN A 264 -3.15 -16.30 -15.19
C GLN A 264 -3.74 -15.60 -13.95
N SER A 265 -3.08 -14.60 -13.38
CA SER A 265 -3.46 -14.00 -12.10
C SER A 265 -4.01 -12.58 -12.22
N SER A 266 -3.35 -11.70 -12.95
CA SER A 266 -3.62 -10.26 -12.89
C SER A 266 -4.33 -9.68 -14.09
N GLN A 267 -4.04 -10.14 -15.30
CA GLN A 267 -4.54 -9.48 -16.51
C GLN A 267 -6.07 -9.46 -16.61
N LEU A 268 -6.72 -10.52 -16.12
CA LEU A 268 -8.19 -10.62 -16.10
C LEU A 268 -8.82 -9.93 -14.88
N ALA A 269 -8.04 -9.66 -13.83
CA ALA A 269 -8.53 -9.08 -12.58
C ALA A 269 -8.51 -7.55 -12.57
N VAL A 270 -7.81 -6.91 -13.50
CA VAL A 270 -7.73 -5.45 -13.57
C VAL A 270 -8.98 -4.88 -14.24
N SER A 271 -9.66 -3.96 -13.58
CA SER A 271 -10.89 -3.32 -14.07
C SER A 271 -10.59 -2.20 -15.06
N VAL A 272 -11.44 -2.02 -16.08
CA VAL A 272 -11.38 -0.86 -16.98
C VAL A 272 -11.54 0.46 -16.22
N LEU A 273 -12.37 0.48 -15.16
CA LEU A 273 -12.57 1.67 -14.31
C LEU A 273 -11.28 2.01 -13.58
N SER A 274 -10.63 1.02 -12.97
CA SER A 274 -9.37 1.19 -12.24
C SER A 274 -8.24 1.69 -13.13
N LEU A 275 -8.11 1.14 -14.34
CA LEU A 275 -7.08 1.56 -15.31
C LEU A 275 -7.23 3.02 -15.68
N ASN A 276 -8.44 3.44 -16.09
CA ASN A 276 -8.65 4.81 -16.56
C ASN A 276 -8.55 5.82 -15.41
N ALA A 277 -9.08 5.48 -14.22
CA ALA A 277 -8.90 6.30 -13.03
C ALA A 277 -7.42 6.49 -12.66
N ALA A 278 -6.63 5.41 -12.72
CA ALA A 278 -5.21 5.46 -12.42
C ALA A 278 -4.44 6.34 -13.41
N MET A 279 -4.71 6.23 -14.72
CA MET A 279 -4.05 7.06 -15.73
C MET A 279 -4.43 8.54 -15.58
N ALA A 280 -5.68 8.85 -15.27
CA ALA A 280 -6.12 10.22 -14.99
C ALA A 280 -5.45 10.77 -13.72
N SER A 281 -5.36 9.97 -12.65
CA SER A 281 -4.68 10.37 -11.41
C SER A 281 -3.17 10.52 -11.58
N LEU A 282 -2.53 9.71 -12.42
CA LEU A 282 -1.09 9.79 -12.69
C LEU A 282 -0.70 11.15 -13.26
N THR A 283 -1.56 11.75 -14.07
CA THR A 283 -1.35 13.07 -14.69
C THR A 283 -1.91 14.24 -13.85
N ASP A 284 -2.54 13.96 -12.70
CA ASP A 284 -3.06 14.96 -11.78
C ASP A 284 -2.05 15.33 -10.70
N GLU A 285 -1.04 16.09 -11.08
CA GLU A 285 0.05 16.49 -10.17
C GLU A 285 -0.44 17.40 -9.05
N GLU A 286 -1.44 18.26 -9.32
CA GLU A 286 -2.00 19.17 -8.31
C GLU A 286 -2.62 18.39 -7.15
N HIS A 287 -3.45 17.39 -7.44
CA HIS A 287 -4.07 16.56 -6.39
C HIS A 287 -3.03 15.75 -5.60
N ARG A 288 -2.03 15.16 -6.28
CA ARG A 288 -0.95 14.42 -5.58
C ARG A 288 -0.13 15.33 -4.67
N THR A 289 0.21 16.53 -5.15
CA THR A 289 0.93 17.55 -4.36
C THR A 289 0.12 17.96 -3.14
N LEU A 290 -1.18 18.22 -3.30
CA LEU A 290 -2.08 18.52 -2.20
C LEU A 290 -2.13 17.38 -1.16
N CYS A 291 -2.29 16.14 -1.60
CA CYS A 291 -2.30 14.97 -0.70
C CYS A 291 -0.97 14.83 0.05
N LYS A 292 0.16 15.01 -0.62
CA LYS A 292 1.49 14.97 -0.01
C LYS A 292 1.66 16.05 1.06
N GLN A 293 1.31 17.30 0.75
CA GLN A 293 1.42 18.43 1.69
C GLN A 293 0.53 18.23 2.92
N LYS A 294 -0.71 17.78 2.73
CA LYS A 294 -1.63 17.47 3.84
C LYS A 294 -1.12 16.32 4.70
N ASN A 295 -0.62 15.25 4.08
CA ASN A 295 0.00 14.14 4.81
C ASN A 295 1.21 14.61 5.62
N GLU A 296 2.08 15.42 5.03
CA GLU A 296 3.27 15.94 5.71
C GLU A 296 2.92 16.82 6.90
N ALA A 297 1.94 17.72 6.75
CA ALA A 297 1.47 18.57 7.84
C ALA A 297 0.88 17.74 9.00
N ALA A 298 0.03 16.75 8.70
CA ALA A 298 -0.56 15.88 9.71
C ALA A 298 0.48 14.96 10.37
N ARG A 299 1.42 14.40 9.60
CA ARG A 299 2.53 13.59 10.08
C ARG A 299 3.44 14.40 11.02
N LYS A 300 3.85 15.60 10.59
CA LYS A 300 4.68 16.48 11.40
C LYS A 300 3.99 16.84 12.73
N TYR A 301 2.73 17.26 12.66
CA TYR A 301 1.92 17.54 13.86
C TYR A 301 1.94 16.34 14.81
N THR A 302 1.66 15.14 14.30
CA THR A 302 1.58 13.94 15.14
C THR A 302 2.92 13.61 15.80
N MET A 303 4.02 13.65 15.03
CA MET A 303 5.37 13.39 15.57
C MET A 303 5.78 14.46 16.60
N ASP A 304 5.45 15.72 16.38
CA ASP A 304 5.76 16.81 17.30
C ASP A 304 5.00 16.63 18.64
N GLU A 305 3.71 16.28 18.59
CA GLU A 305 2.92 16.00 19.79
C GLU A 305 3.40 14.75 20.54
N MET A 306 3.70 13.66 19.82
CA MET A 306 4.28 12.45 20.44
C MET A 306 5.61 12.77 21.14
N LYS A 307 6.46 13.60 20.52
CA LYS A 307 7.74 14.05 21.12
C LYS A 307 7.52 14.86 22.40
N LYS A 308 6.55 15.79 22.43
CA LYS A 308 6.18 16.56 23.63
C LYS A 308 5.73 15.66 24.78
N MET A 309 5.04 14.56 24.46
CA MET A 309 4.59 13.56 25.44
C MET A 309 5.69 12.58 25.87
N GLY A 310 6.90 12.65 25.30
CA GLY A 310 7.98 11.70 25.56
C GLY A 310 7.77 10.33 24.92
N ILE A 311 6.82 10.19 23.98
CA ILE A 311 6.57 8.94 23.25
C ILE A 311 7.65 8.75 22.19
N GLN A 312 8.36 7.63 22.26
CA GLN A 312 9.35 7.27 21.27
C GLN A 312 8.66 6.83 19.95
N PHE A 313 9.24 7.15 18.82
CA PHE A 313 8.78 6.69 17.51
C PHE A 313 9.96 6.64 16.52
N ILE A 314 9.79 5.91 15.44
CA ILE A 314 10.71 5.92 14.31
C ILE A 314 10.36 7.12 13.42
N PRO A 315 11.34 7.99 13.04
CA PRO A 315 11.09 9.06 12.07
C PRO A 315 10.48 8.52 10.78
N SER A 316 9.35 9.09 10.37
CA SER A 316 8.56 8.53 9.26
C SER A 316 8.79 9.25 7.94
N TYR A 317 8.97 8.47 6.89
CA TYR A 317 9.05 8.87 5.48
C TYR A 317 7.85 8.42 4.65
N THR A 318 6.74 8.05 5.33
CA THR A 318 5.54 7.46 4.73
C THR A 318 4.26 8.18 5.16
N ASN A 319 3.11 7.60 4.91
CA ASN A 319 1.83 8.04 5.47
C ASN A 319 1.41 7.26 6.72
N PHE A 320 2.36 6.84 7.56
CA PHE A 320 2.12 6.21 8.86
C PHE A 320 3.31 6.42 9.78
N ILE A 321 3.11 6.23 11.08
CA ILE A 321 4.15 6.27 12.12
C ILE A 321 4.24 4.90 12.77
N PHE A 322 5.48 4.47 13.07
CA PHE A 322 5.79 3.22 13.76
C PHE A 322 6.45 3.54 15.10
N TYR A 323 5.89 3.00 16.20
CA TYR A 323 6.35 3.33 17.54
C TYR A 323 6.23 2.14 18.50
N PRO A 324 7.16 2.02 19.51
CA PRO A 324 7.11 0.96 20.51
C PRO A 324 5.95 1.20 21.49
N VAL A 325 5.28 0.12 21.86
CA VAL A 325 4.25 0.10 22.92
C VAL A 325 4.81 -0.66 24.11
N LYS A 326 5.60 0.04 24.93
CA LYS A 326 6.29 -0.56 26.07
C LYS A 326 5.31 -0.87 27.21
N ASN A 327 5.46 -2.05 27.82
CA ASN A 327 4.75 -2.44 29.04
C ASN A 327 3.21 -2.37 28.96
N TYR A 328 2.63 -2.35 27.76
CA TYR A 328 1.18 -2.39 27.63
C TYR A 328 0.66 -3.80 27.95
N PRO A 329 -0.28 -3.94 28.90
CA PRO A 329 -0.63 -5.27 29.45
C PRO A 329 -1.55 -6.10 28.54
N GLY A 330 -2.11 -5.50 27.46
CA GLY A 330 -3.11 -6.13 26.60
C GLY A 330 -2.76 -6.07 25.11
N GLU A 331 -3.78 -6.26 24.29
CA GLU A 331 -3.70 -6.11 22.83
C GLU A 331 -4.00 -4.65 22.45
N TYR A 332 -2.94 -3.87 22.29
CA TYR A 332 -3.02 -2.42 22.12
C TYR A 332 -4.00 -1.96 21.02
N SER A 333 -3.96 -2.58 19.85
CA SER A 333 -4.87 -2.21 18.76
C SER A 333 -6.33 -2.58 19.02
N ALA A 334 -6.60 -3.64 19.79
CA ALA A 334 -7.94 -4.00 20.19
C ALA A 334 -8.51 -2.98 21.18
N ASP A 335 -7.72 -2.61 22.18
CA ASP A 335 -8.12 -1.60 23.16
C ASP A 335 -8.35 -0.22 22.52
N MET A 336 -7.53 0.18 21.55
CA MET A 336 -7.74 1.42 20.78
C MET A 336 -9.09 1.41 20.07
N PHE A 337 -9.48 0.27 19.48
CA PHE A 337 -10.78 0.13 18.85
C PHE A 337 -11.92 0.11 19.86
N ASP A 338 -11.86 -0.75 20.86
CA ASP A 338 -12.97 -1.01 21.79
C ASP A 338 -13.32 0.22 22.62
N LYS A 339 -12.28 0.90 23.17
CA LYS A 339 -12.43 2.03 24.09
C LYS A 339 -12.56 3.38 23.37
N HIS A 340 -11.91 3.55 22.22
CA HIS A 340 -11.73 4.86 21.58
C HIS A 340 -12.21 4.92 20.13
N LYS A 341 -12.68 3.80 19.56
CA LYS A 341 -13.13 3.70 18.16
C LYS A 341 -12.05 4.09 17.14
N ILE A 342 -10.78 3.82 17.46
CA ILE A 342 -9.65 4.06 16.59
C ILE A 342 -9.13 2.73 16.06
N ILE A 343 -9.24 2.50 14.74
CA ILE A 343 -8.66 1.34 14.07
C ILE A 343 -7.19 1.64 13.77
N MET A 344 -6.29 0.81 14.29
CA MET A 344 -4.86 0.84 13.97
C MET A 344 -4.26 -0.57 14.03
N ARG A 345 -2.94 -0.70 13.88
CA ARG A 345 -2.27 -2.01 13.93
C ARG A 345 -1.23 -2.04 15.04
N SER A 346 -1.17 -3.16 15.75
CA SER A 346 -0.05 -3.48 16.63
C SER A 346 0.37 -4.94 16.44
N ASN A 347 1.65 -5.21 16.61
CA ASN A 347 2.22 -6.55 16.52
C ASN A 347 3.31 -6.74 17.57
N LYS A 348 3.51 -7.98 18.01
CA LYS A 348 4.63 -8.38 18.86
C LYS A 348 5.80 -8.82 17.96
N TYR A 349 6.96 -8.21 18.20
CA TYR A 349 8.24 -8.56 17.57
C TYR A 349 9.22 -9.07 18.64
N SER A 350 10.39 -9.49 18.25
CA SER A 350 11.42 -10.02 19.18
C SER A 350 11.85 -9.02 20.26
N ASP A 351 11.76 -7.72 19.97
CA ASP A 351 12.12 -6.60 20.87
C ASP A 351 10.92 -5.90 21.53
N GLY A 352 9.74 -6.52 21.47
CA GLY A 352 8.53 -6.02 22.14
C GLY A 352 7.34 -5.76 21.22
N GLN A 353 6.34 -5.12 21.79
CA GLN A 353 5.14 -4.72 21.07
C GLN A 353 5.37 -3.37 20.36
N TRP A 354 4.99 -3.30 19.11
CA TRP A 354 5.05 -2.10 18.27
C TRP A 354 3.72 -1.83 17.63
N ALA A 355 3.40 -0.55 17.50
CA ALA A 355 2.19 -0.09 16.86
C ALA A 355 2.50 0.69 15.58
N ARG A 356 1.60 0.60 14.61
CA ARG A 356 1.61 1.41 13.39
C ARG A 356 0.28 2.14 13.26
N VAL A 357 0.34 3.45 13.23
CA VAL A 357 -0.80 4.34 13.01
C VAL A 357 -0.67 5.02 11.64
N SER A 358 -1.69 4.91 10.80
CA SER A 358 -1.75 5.66 9.52
C SER A 358 -1.90 7.15 9.81
N ILE A 359 -1.40 7.99 8.90
CA ILE A 359 -1.66 9.43 8.94
C ILE A 359 -3.01 9.69 8.29
N GLY A 360 -3.98 10.06 9.10
CA GLY A 360 -5.29 10.52 8.72
C GLY A 360 -5.32 12.01 8.38
N THR A 361 -6.51 12.60 8.37
CA THR A 361 -6.67 14.06 8.37
C THR A 361 -6.10 14.66 9.66
N ILE A 362 -5.82 15.96 9.64
CA ILE A 362 -5.29 16.63 10.85
C ILE A 362 -6.23 16.47 12.06
N ASP A 363 -7.54 16.42 11.84
CA ASP A 363 -8.51 16.28 12.93
C ASP A 363 -8.57 14.84 13.46
N GLU A 364 -8.44 13.83 12.60
CA GLU A 364 -8.27 12.43 13.03
C GLU A 364 -6.97 12.25 13.83
N MET A 365 -5.89 12.91 13.42
CA MET A 365 -4.63 12.86 14.18
C MET A 365 -4.72 13.60 15.53
N LYS A 366 -5.48 14.71 15.63
CA LYS A 366 -5.76 15.35 16.92
C LYS A 366 -6.52 14.43 17.86
N GLN A 367 -7.54 13.69 17.37
CA GLN A 367 -8.26 12.71 18.16
C GLN A 367 -7.33 11.57 18.64
N PHE A 368 -6.51 11.04 17.75
CA PHE A 368 -5.50 10.03 18.10
C PHE A 368 -4.55 10.54 19.20
N ILE A 369 -3.99 11.73 19.04
CA ILE A 369 -3.07 12.36 20.01
C ILE A 369 -3.75 12.58 21.36
N GLN A 370 -5.00 13.04 21.38
CA GLN A 370 -5.77 13.20 22.62
C GLN A 370 -5.91 11.87 23.37
N VAL A 371 -6.18 10.78 22.67
CA VAL A 371 -6.34 9.45 23.27
C VAL A 371 -5.04 8.91 23.84
N ILE A 372 -3.94 8.96 23.10
CA ILE A 372 -2.65 8.42 23.57
C ILE A 372 -1.99 9.32 24.62
N GLY A 373 -2.36 10.60 24.67
CA GLY A 373 -1.86 11.58 25.65
C GLY A 373 -2.61 11.60 26.98
N ASP A 374 -3.78 10.98 27.08
CA ASP A 374 -4.55 10.93 28.32
C ASP A 374 -3.88 9.96 29.32
N PRO A 375 -3.43 10.47 30.49
CA PRO A 375 -2.80 9.64 31.53
C PRO A 375 -3.68 8.46 32.00
N LYS A 376 -5.01 8.60 31.92
CA LYS A 376 -5.96 7.57 32.32
C LYS A 376 -5.94 6.36 31.38
N ASN A 377 -5.54 6.55 30.11
CA ASN A 377 -5.53 5.49 29.12
C ASN A 377 -4.27 4.62 29.23
N ASN A 378 -3.23 5.07 29.93
CA ASN A 378 -1.92 4.40 30.05
C ASN A 378 -1.39 3.87 28.69
N MET A 379 -1.77 4.57 27.60
CA MET A 379 -1.49 4.16 26.22
C MET A 379 -0.08 4.51 25.77
N ALA A 380 0.52 5.50 26.44
CA ALA A 380 1.93 5.83 26.29
C ALA A 380 2.68 5.18 27.46
N ALA A 381 3.28 4.03 27.25
CA ALA A 381 4.25 3.51 28.19
C ALA A 381 5.43 4.51 28.23
N ARG A 382 5.59 5.16 29.36
CA ARG A 382 6.71 6.05 29.70
C ARG A 382 8.02 5.29 29.84
#